data_ef85d788bb10ee05d9ff58beecca0c41
#
_entry.id   ef85d788bb10ee05d9ff58beecca0c41
#
_cell.length_a   1.000
_cell.length_b   1.000
_cell.length_c   1.000
_cell.angle_alpha   90.00
_cell.angle_beta   90.00
_cell.angle_gamma   90.00
#
_symmetry.space_group_name_H-M   'P 1'
#
loop_
_entity.id
_entity.type
_entity.pdbx_description
1 polymer ?
#
loop_
_entity_poly.entity_id
_entity_poly.type
_entity_poly.pdbx_seq_one_letter_code
_entity_poly.pdbx_strand_id
1 'polypeptide(L)'
;FLDLSYIIEFMLKIIPSSKIDNLKKINPDFIKGKRNPTSEEIAILEKNGNSSSDSEWKNFFVSSEYGKFNPSQIRQSDFSGTVIIGELFDSEISFHDLKLRTGIYSSNLKNVCIGDNCAVQNVRYLENYKIGSRVILFNIMEMSCTEHSKFGEGLLKEGEPESNRIWIGVGNENNRRAVLPFADMIPADAFLWSRFREDKELMQRFVELTEFGKSKELGTYGIVEDDVVIKNSTLLKDVKICSCAYIKGALKLKNITILSSEDEPSQIGEGVEMVNGIMG
;
A
#
# COMPACT_ATOMS: atom_id res chain seq x y z
N PHE A 1 -16.85 17.07 -31.65
CA PHE A 1 -17.27 15.66 -31.59
C PHE A 1 -16.01 14.81 -31.46
N LEU A 2 -15.68 14.41 -30.24
CA LEU A 2 -14.63 13.41 -29.99
C LEU A 2 -15.18 12.06 -30.47
N ASP A 3 -14.44 11.43 -31.35
CA ASP A 3 -14.80 10.14 -31.96
C ASP A 3 -14.92 9.07 -30.88
N LEU A 4 -16.14 8.55 -30.70
CA LEU A 4 -16.45 7.50 -29.72
C LEU A 4 -15.59 6.23 -29.91
N SER A 5 -15.10 6.00 -31.14
CA SER A 5 -14.24 4.87 -31.47
C SER A 5 -12.89 4.95 -30.75
N TYR A 6 -12.33 6.16 -30.61
CA TYR A 6 -11.05 6.39 -29.91
C TYR A 6 -11.16 6.17 -28.38
N ILE A 7 -12.34 6.51 -27.82
CA ILE A 7 -12.61 6.30 -26.38
C ILE A 7 -12.79 4.80 -26.07
N ILE A 8 -13.43 4.06 -26.98
CA ILE A 8 -13.67 2.63 -26.86
C ILE A 8 -12.35 1.85 -27.03
N GLU A 9 -11.49 2.25 -27.95
CA GLU A 9 -10.17 1.63 -28.13
C GLU A 9 -9.21 1.88 -26.95
N PHE A 10 -9.35 3.02 -26.28
CA PHE A 10 -8.58 3.32 -25.07
C PHE A 10 -9.09 2.56 -23.83
N MET A 11 -10.41 2.28 -23.76
CA MET A 11 -11.02 1.56 -22.65
C MET A 11 -10.90 0.03 -22.75
N LEU A 12 -10.58 -0.52 -23.91
CA LEU A 12 -10.51 -1.97 -24.17
C LEU A 12 -9.09 -2.50 -24.38
N LYS A 13 -8.04 -1.81 -23.97
CA LYS A 13 -6.73 -2.45 -23.82
C LYS A 13 -6.79 -3.37 -22.59
N ILE A 14 -7.47 -4.50 -22.73
CA ILE A 14 -7.29 -5.65 -21.86
C ILE A 14 -5.83 -6.08 -22.06
N ILE A 15 -4.99 -5.74 -21.09
CA ILE A 15 -3.61 -6.22 -21.06
C ILE A 15 -3.70 -7.73 -20.82
N PRO A 16 -3.18 -8.57 -21.71
CA PRO A 16 -3.19 -10.02 -21.49
C PRO A 16 -2.55 -10.34 -20.13
N SER A 17 -3.15 -11.23 -19.38
CA SER A 17 -2.68 -11.65 -18.04
C SER A 17 -1.19 -12.05 -18.04
N SER A 18 -0.68 -12.61 -19.15
CA SER A 18 0.75 -12.92 -19.32
C SER A 18 1.70 -11.72 -19.33
N LYS A 19 1.19 -10.49 -19.54
CA LYS A 19 1.98 -9.26 -19.41
C LYS A 19 1.86 -8.62 -18.01
N ILE A 20 0.78 -8.92 -17.30
CA ILE A 20 0.56 -8.42 -15.93
C ILE A 20 1.48 -9.15 -14.95
N ASP A 21 1.72 -10.44 -15.16
CA ASP A 21 2.56 -11.29 -14.29
C ASP A 21 4.05 -10.91 -14.31
N ASN A 22 4.50 -10.10 -15.29
CA ASN A 22 5.88 -9.65 -15.38
C ASN A 22 6.16 -8.31 -14.65
N LEU A 23 5.13 -7.63 -14.17
CA LEU A 23 5.25 -6.23 -13.72
C LEU A 23 5.69 -6.07 -12.27
N LYS A 24 5.56 -7.09 -11.41
CA LYS A 24 6.09 -7.06 -10.04
C LYS A 24 6.66 -8.42 -9.65
N LYS A 25 7.96 -8.58 -9.81
CA LYS A 25 8.67 -9.68 -9.17
C LYS A 25 8.75 -9.37 -7.68
N ILE A 26 8.15 -10.21 -6.87
CA ILE A 26 8.36 -10.17 -5.42
C ILE A 26 9.85 -10.30 -5.14
N ASN A 27 10.36 -9.42 -4.29
CA ASN A 27 11.73 -9.55 -3.80
C ASN A 27 11.90 -10.95 -3.20
N PRO A 28 12.90 -11.73 -3.66
CA PRO A 28 13.19 -13.07 -3.13
C PRO A 28 13.32 -13.13 -1.60
N ASP A 29 13.73 -12.02 -0.98
CA ASP A 29 13.85 -11.94 0.48
C ASP A 29 12.50 -12.10 1.21
N PHE A 30 11.38 -11.78 0.58
CA PHE A 30 10.05 -11.96 1.20
C PHE A 30 9.64 -13.43 1.31
N ILE A 31 10.20 -14.30 0.47
CA ILE A 31 9.90 -15.75 0.46
C ILE A 31 10.86 -16.50 1.37
N LYS A 32 11.95 -15.90 1.79
CA LYS A 32 12.94 -16.54 2.67
C LYS A 32 12.29 -16.99 3.99
N GLY A 33 12.45 -18.26 4.34
CA GLY A 33 11.81 -18.84 5.54
C GLY A 33 10.31 -19.09 5.38
N LYS A 34 9.80 -19.16 4.15
CA LYS A 34 8.42 -19.52 3.81
C LYS A 34 8.40 -20.82 3.01
N ARG A 35 7.23 -21.48 3.00
CA ARG A 35 6.94 -22.68 2.23
C ARG A 35 5.57 -22.57 1.56
N ASN A 36 5.31 -23.41 0.59
CA ASN A 36 3.93 -23.60 0.13
C ASN A 36 3.11 -24.38 1.17
N PRO A 37 1.79 -24.20 1.20
CA PRO A 37 0.92 -24.98 2.05
C PRO A 37 0.97 -26.48 1.67
N THR A 38 0.78 -27.33 2.64
CA THR A 38 0.67 -28.80 2.43
C THR A 38 -0.67 -29.13 1.76
N SER A 39 -0.78 -30.34 1.20
CA SER A 39 -2.06 -30.81 0.60
C SER A 39 -3.22 -30.81 1.61
N GLU A 40 -2.94 -31.09 2.88
CA GLU A 40 -3.94 -31.04 3.95
C GLU A 40 -4.36 -29.60 4.25
N GLU A 41 -3.43 -28.68 4.29
CA GLU A 41 -3.71 -27.25 4.49
C GLU A 41 -4.51 -26.67 3.30
N ILE A 42 -4.16 -27.04 2.07
CA ILE A 42 -4.91 -26.67 0.87
C ILE A 42 -6.35 -27.19 0.93
N ALA A 43 -6.56 -28.45 1.31
CA ALA A 43 -7.90 -29.03 1.44
C ALA A 43 -8.75 -28.26 2.48
N ILE A 44 -8.14 -27.78 3.58
CA ILE A 44 -8.83 -26.94 4.57
C ILE A 44 -9.14 -25.55 3.97
N LEU A 45 -8.20 -24.95 3.27
CA LEU A 45 -8.40 -23.64 2.61
C LEU A 45 -9.56 -23.70 1.62
N GLU A 46 -9.58 -24.70 0.74
CA GLU A 46 -10.66 -24.90 -0.26
C GLU A 46 -12.02 -25.22 0.40
N LYS A 47 -12.03 -26.06 1.42
CA LYS A 47 -13.24 -26.36 2.21
C LYS A 47 -13.82 -25.12 2.88
N ASN A 48 -12.97 -24.17 3.27
CA ASN A 48 -13.38 -22.89 3.84
C ASN A 48 -13.84 -21.87 2.78
N GLY A 49 -13.95 -22.27 1.51
CA GLY A 49 -14.41 -21.42 0.41
C GLY A 49 -13.37 -20.45 -0.10
N ASN A 50 -12.08 -20.75 0.07
CA ASN A 50 -11.01 -19.95 -0.52
C ASN A 50 -10.66 -20.45 -1.92
N SER A 51 -10.20 -19.54 -2.76
CA SER A 51 -9.70 -19.84 -4.10
C SER A 51 -8.32 -19.23 -4.34
N SER A 52 -7.56 -19.84 -5.24
CA SER A 52 -6.32 -19.27 -5.78
C SER A 52 -6.41 -19.24 -7.30
N SER A 53 -5.92 -18.14 -7.91
CA SER A 53 -5.79 -18.05 -9.38
C SER A 53 -4.84 -19.10 -9.95
N ASP A 54 -3.94 -19.61 -9.16
CA ASP A 54 -3.13 -20.79 -9.39
C ASP A 54 -3.75 -21.96 -8.66
N SER A 55 -4.41 -22.86 -9.40
CA SER A 55 -5.13 -24.02 -8.84
C SER A 55 -4.24 -24.95 -8.01
N GLU A 56 -2.94 -24.87 -8.14
CA GLU A 56 -1.98 -25.66 -7.39
C GLU A 56 -1.39 -24.93 -6.16
N TRP A 57 -1.84 -23.70 -5.86
CA TRP A 57 -1.36 -22.85 -4.74
C TRP A 57 0.15 -22.62 -4.72
N LYS A 58 0.84 -22.69 -5.87
CA LYS A 58 2.29 -22.57 -6.00
C LYS A 58 2.80 -21.17 -5.62
N ASN A 59 1.97 -20.14 -5.84
CA ASN A 59 2.31 -18.74 -5.54
C ASN A 59 1.77 -18.28 -4.18
N PHE A 60 1.28 -19.21 -3.35
CA PHE A 60 0.84 -18.94 -1.99
C PHE A 60 1.89 -19.48 -1.00
N PHE A 61 2.40 -18.63 -0.13
CA PHE A 61 3.47 -18.95 0.80
C PHE A 61 3.06 -18.68 2.24
N VAL A 62 3.43 -19.58 3.13
CA VAL A 62 3.13 -19.50 4.56
C VAL A 62 4.38 -19.69 5.40
N SER A 63 4.31 -19.46 6.71
CA SER A 63 5.44 -19.72 7.61
C SER A 63 5.96 -21.15 7.46
N SER A 64 7.28 -21.30 7.38
CA SER A 64 7.93 -22.63 7.31
C SER A 64 7.93 -23.37 8.64
N GLU A 65 7.75 -22.66 9.76
CA GLU A 65 7.73 -23.27 11.08
C GLU A 65 6.41 -24.01 11.33
N TYR A 66 6.53 -25.25 11.79
CA TYR A 66 5.36 -26.09 12.07
C TYR A 66 4.47 -25.49 13.15
N GLY A 67 3.14 -25.52 12.91
CA GLY A 67 2.15 -25.00 13.84
C GLY A 67 1.96 -23.48 13.86
N LYS A 68 2.76 -22.74 13.10
CA LYS A 68 2.65 -21.27 13.02
C LYS A 68 1.69 -20.76 11.93
N PHE A 69 1.13 -21.64 11.13
CA PHE A 69 0.09 -21.31 10.14
C PHE A 69 -1.15 -22.16 10.39
N ASN A 70 -2.28 -21.49 10.64
CA ASN A 70 -3.56 -22.15 10.82
C ASN A 70 -4.49 -21.82 9.65
N PRO A 71 -4.67 -22.74 8.68
CA PRO A 71 -5.52 -22.51 7.51
C PRO A 71 -7.00 -22.28 7.85
N SER A 72 -7.45 -22.68 9.04
CA SER A 72 -8.84 -22.45 9.48
C SER A 72 -9.17 -20.98 9.74
N GLN A 73 -8.15 -20.13 9.85
CA GLN A 73 -8.28 -18.67 10.00
C GLN A 73 -8.41 -17.95 8.65
N ILE A 74 -8.47 -18.68 7.54
CA ILE A 74 -8.67 -18.10 6.21
C ILE A 74 -9.96 -18.65 5.63
N ARG A 75 -10.89 -17.74 5.30
CA ARG A 75 -12.23 -18.14 4.82
C ARG A 75 -12.78 -17.19 3.76
N GLN A 76 -13.46 -17.75 2.75
CA GLN A 76 -14.20 -17.01 1.72
C GLN A 76 -13.35 -15.91 1.07
N SER A 77 -12.11 -16.22 0.75
CA SER A 77 -11.15 -15.25 0.23
C SER A 77 -10.50 -15.75 -1.06
N ASP A 78 -10.23 -14.81 -1.96
CA ASP A 78 -9.63 -15.09 -3.26
C ASP A 78 -8.19 -14.55 -3.30
N PHE A 79 -7.28 -15.39 -3.79
CA PHE A 79 -5.86 -15.07 -3.86
C PHE A 79 -5.35 -15.12 -5.30
N SER A 80 -4.57 -14.12 -5.70
CA SER A 80 -3.98 -14.08 -7.02
C SER A 80 -2.56 -13.49 -7.00
N GLY A 81 -1.76 -13.85 -8.01
CA GLY A 81 -0.34 -13.51 -8.00
C GLY A 81 0.37 -14.15 -6.81
N THR A 82 1.42 -13.52 -6.31
CA THR A 82 2.15 -14.04 -5.15
C THR A 82 1.59 -13.51 -3.84
N VAL A 83 1.17 -14.42 -2.97
CA VAL A 83 0.64 -14.10 -1.64
C VAL A 83 1.50 -14.76 -0.57
N ILE A 84 1.94 -13.99 0.41
CA ILE A 84 2.78 -14.44 1.49
C ILE A 84 2.10 -14.13 2.80
N ILE A 85 1.92 -15.14 3.65
CA ILE A 85 1.29 -15.01 4.97
C ILE A 85 2.32 -15.30 6.05
N GLY A 86 2.38 -14.45 7.06
CA GLY A 86 3.18 -14.62 8.25
C GLY A 86 2.67 -15.70 9.19
N GLU A 87 2.99 -15.58 10.46
CA GLU A 87 2.43 -16.45 11.49
C GLU A 87 0.95 -16.12 11.70
N LEU A 88 0.13 -17.15 11.81
CA LEU A 88 -1.30 -16.96 11.94
C LEU A 88 -1.88 -17.93 12.96
N PHE A 89 -2.16 -17.40 14.14
CA PHE A 89 -2.76 -18.15 15.25
C PHE A 89 -4.25 -17.85 15.38
N ASP A 90 -4.97 -18.74 16.01
CA ASP A 90 -6.34 -18.50 16.44
C ASP A 90 -6.33 -17.61 17.69
N SER A 91 -6.40 -16.33 17.48
CA SER A 91 -6.37 -15.31 18.54
C SER A 91 -7.28 -14.15 18.20
N GLU A 92 -7.48 -13.24 19.13
CA GLU A 92 -8.19 -11.99 18.92
C GLU A 92 -7.20 -10.83 18.99
N ILE A 93 -7.40 -9.86 18.09
CA ILE A 93 -6.76 -8.56 18.12
C ILE A 93 -7.80 -7.50 18.45
N SER A 94 -7.47 -6.59 19.35
CA SER A 94 -8.39 -5.56 19.78
C SER A 94 -7.82 -4.16 19.59
N PHE A 95 -8.69 -3.24 19.20
CA PHE A 95 -8.39 -1.82 19.13
C PHE A 95 -9.61 -1.02 19.59
N HIS A 96 -9.49 -0.34 20.72
CA HIS A 96 -10.61 0.29 21.43
C HIS A 96 -11.76 -0.72 21.70
N ASP A 97 -12.94 -0.45 21.19
CA ASP A 97 -14.14 -1.29 21.29
C ASP A 97 -14.22 -2.38 20.19
N LEU A 98 -13.34 -2.32 19.19
CA LEU A 98 -13.28 -3.28 18.11
C LEU A 98 -12.47 -4.51 18.54
N LYS A 99 -13.08 -5.69 18.48
CA LYS A 99 -12.42 -6.98 18.69
C LYS A 99 -12.61 -7.84 17.45
N LEU A 100 -11.52 -8.29 16.86
CA LEU A 100 -11.53 -9.10 15.66
C LEU A 100 -10.69 -10.35 15.87
N ARG A 101 -11.17 -11.46 15.30
CA ARG A 101 -10.38 -12.67 15.20
C ARG A 101 -9.28 -12.45 14.16
N THR A 102 -8.04 -12.85 14.48
CA THR A 102 -6.93 -12.85 13.51
C THR A 102 -7.25 -13.78 12.35
N GLY A 103 -6.80 -13.43 11.16
CA GLY A 103 -7.06 -14.20 9.95
C GLY A 103 -7.46 -13.35 8.75
N ILE A 104 -7.84 -14.02 7.67
CA ILE A 104 -8.26 -13.39 6.42
C ILE A 104 -9.68 -13.89 6.11
N TYR A 105 -10.62 -12.97 6.03
CA TYR A 105 -12.03 -13.30 5.87
C TYR A 105 -12.67 -12.42 4.79
N SER A 106 -13.38 -13.04 3.84
CA SER A 106 -14.18 -12.37 2.80
C SER A 106 -13.40 -11.27 2.06
N SER A 107 -12.20 -11.61 1.60
CA SER A 107 -11.26 -10.62 1.05
C SER A 107 -10.61 -11.09 -0.25
N ASN A 108 -10.26 -10.13 -1.13
CA ASN A 108 -9.54 -10.41 -2.38
C ASN A 108 -8.14 -9.81 -2.31
N LEU A 109 -7.13 -10.66 -2.39
CA LEU A 109 -5.72 -10.30 -2.22
C LEU A 109 -4.91 -10.65 -3.48
N LYS A 110 -4.12 -9.67 -3.95
CA LYS A 110 -3.26 -9.86 -5.12
C LYS A 110 -1.87 -9.30 -4.89
N ASN A 111 -0.84 -10.13 -5.06
CA ASN A 111 0.55 -9.73 -4.85
C ASN A 111 0.76 -9.07 -3.48
N VAL A 112 0.49 -9.78 -2.39
CA VAL A 112 0.48 -9.20 -1.03
C VAL A 112 1.36 -10.00 -0.09
N CYS A 113 2.08 -9.29 0.77
CA CYS A 113 2.76 -9.88 1.91
C CYS A 113 2.06 -9.43 3.19
N ILE A 114 1.47 -10.34 3.94
CA ILE A 114 0.80 -10.10 5.23
C ILE A 114 1.72 -10.58 6.34
N GLY A 115 1.99 -9.72 7.30
CA GLY A 115 2.77 -10.02 8.50
C GLY A 115 2.01 -10.92 9.50
N ASP A 116 2.55 -10.98 10.72
CA ASP A 116 2.06 -11.93 11.72
C ASP A 116 0.78 -11.44 12.40
N ASN A 117 -0.14 -12.39 12.64
CA ASN A 117 -1.34 -12.20 13.44
C ASN A 117 -2.18 -10.97 13.07
N CYS A 118 -2.34 -10.72 11.77
CA CYS A 118 -3.19 -9.68 11.24
C CYS A 118 -4.68 -10.10 11.22
N ALA A 119 -5.57 -9.12 11.26
CA ALA A 119 -7.00 -9.29 10.98
C ALA A 119 -7.36 -8.55 9.68
N VAL A 120 -7.58 -9.30 8.60
CA VAL A 120 -7.97 -8.79 7.29
C VAL A 120 -9.38 -9.26 7.00
N GLN A 121 -10.37 -8.38 7.14
CA GLN A 121 -11.77 -8.75 7.04
C GLN A 121 -12.55 -7.82 6.13
N ASN A 122 -13.29 -8.40 5.17
CA ASN A 122 -14.10 -7.67 4.22
C ASN A 122 -13.31 -6.59 3.43
N VAL A 123 -12.14 -6.97 2.93
CA VAL A 123 -11.32 -6.13 2.05
C VAL A 123 -11.59 -6.54 0.61
N ARG A 124 -12.33 -5.70 -0.14
CA ARG A 124 -12.80 -6.07 -1.49
C ARG A 124 -11.68 -6.18 -2.50
N TYR A 125 -10.64 -5.35 -2.37
CA TYR A 125 -9.47 -5.41 -3.24
C TYR A 125 -8.23 -4.90 -2.52
N LEU A 126 -7.24 -5.76 -2.36
CA LEU A 126 -5.92 -5.45 -1.81
C LEU A 126 -4.84 -5.89 -2.80
N GLU A 127 -4.11 -4.95 -3.37
CA GLU A 127 -3.10 -5.25 -4.39
C GLU A 127 -1.77 -4.55 -4.14
N ASN A 128 -0.68 -5.32 -4.29
CA ASN A 128 0.70 -4.82 -4.27
C ASN A 128 1.07 -4.11 -2.96
N TYR A 129 0.75 -4.73 -1.82
CA TYR A 129 1.06 -4.20 -0.49
C TYR A 129 1.90 -5.17 0.34
N LYS A 130 2.81 -4.59 1.11
CA LYS A 130 3.45 -5.23 2.26
C LYS A 130 2.77 -4.71 3.52
N ILE A 131 2.12 -5.60 4.23
CA ILE A 131 1.42 -5.33 5.48
C ILE A 131 2.28 -5.87 6.62
N GLY A 132 2.53 -5.07 7.62
CA GLY A 132 3.25 -5.43 8.85
C GLY A 132 2.49 -6.41 9.72
N SER A 133 2.95 -6.60 10.94
CA SER A 133 2.35 -7.50 11.91
C SER A 133 1.29 -6.80 12.77
N ARG A 134 0.32 -7.56 13.28
CA ARG A 134 -0.77 -7.07 14.15
C ARG A 134 -1.59 -5.92 13.54
N VAL A 135 -1.70 -5.92 12.21
CA VAL A 135 -2.47 -4.92 11.46
C VAL A 135 -3.94 -5.33 11.39
N ILE A 136 -4.83 -4.38 11.54
CA ILE A 136 -6.26 -4.52 11.31
C ILE A 136 -6.64 -3.83 10.00
N LEU A 137 -7.10 -4.60 9.02
CA LEU A 137 -7.75 -4.11 7.80
C LEU A 137 -9.20 -4.56 7.82
N PHE A 138 -10.14 -3.63 8.05
CA PHE A 138 -11.53 -3.96 8.23
C PHE A 138 -12.44 -3.12 7.33
N ASN A 139 -13.24 -3.78 6.47
CA ASN A 139 -14.21 -3.14 5.61
C ASN A 139 -13.58 -2.05 4.72
N ILE A 140 -12.68 -2.44 3.81
CA ILE A 140 -12.00 -1.56 2.86
C ILE A 140 -12.45 -1.91 1.45
N MET A 141 -12.80 -0.88 0.64
CA MET A 141 -13.23 -1.12 -0.74
C MET A 141 -12.04 -1.37 -1.67
N GLU A 142 -11.05 -0.49 -1.68
CA GLU A 142 -9.86 -0.64 -2.50
C GLU A 142 -8.61 -0.14 -1.77
N MET A 143 -7.58 -0.97 -1.77
CA MET A 143 -6.24 -0.63 -1.33
C MET A 143 -5.24 -1.16 -2.36
N SER A 144 -4.67 -0.27 -3.17
CA SER A 144 -3.83 -0.66 -4.31
C SER A 144 -2.57 0.19 -4.42
N CYS A 145 -1.48 -0.39 -4.91
CA CYS A 145 -0.24 0.32 -5.18
C CYS A 145 0.19 0.15 -6.63
N THR A 146 0.39 1.28 -7.32
CA THR A 146 0.82 1.32 -8.72
C THR A 146 2.33 1.21 -8.87
N GLU A 147 2.81 0.98 -10.10
CA GLU A 147 4.24 0.91 -10.39
C GLU A 147 4.97 2.23 -10.16
N HIS A 148 4.27 3.35 -10.40
CA HIS A 148 4.82 4.70 -10.31
C HIS A 148 4.54 5.36 -8.96
N SER A 149 4.21 4.60 -7.92
CA SER A 149 3.91 5.12 -6.59
C SER A 149 5.11 5.89 -6.01
N LYS A 150 4.86 7.09 -5.53
CA LYS A 150 5.84 8.00 -4.92
C LYS A 150 5.55 8.26 -3.46
N PHE A 151 4.39 7.80 -2.99
CA PHE A 151 3.94 7.97 -1.60
C PHE A 151 3.91 9.42 -1.11
N GLY A 152 3.61 10.36 -2.03
CA GLY A 152 3.60 11.78 -1.72
C GLY A 152 4.94 12.49 -1.81
N GLU A 153 6.02 11.77 -2.06
CA GLU A 153 7.35 12.33 -2.25
C GLU A 153 7.45 13.07 -3.60
N GLY A 154 8.18 14.18 -3.65
CA GLY A 154 8.38 15.01 -4.84
C GLY A 154 9.40 14.46 -5.84
N LEU A 155 9.77 13.20 -5.74
CA LEU A 155 10.77 12.55 -6.59
C LEU A 155 10.22 12.15 -7.96
N LEU A 156 11.12 11.76 -8.86
CA LEU A 156 10.78 11.08 -10.13
C LEU A 156 11.18 9.62 -10.04
N LYS A 157 10.32 8.75 -10.58
CA LYS A 157 10.64 7.34 -10.79
C LYS A 157 11.48 7.19 -12.07
N GLU A 158 12.18 6.07 -12.17
CA GLU A 158 13.04 5.76 -13.31
C GLU A 158 12.27 5.84 -14.64
N GLY A 159 12.84 6.58 -15.59
CA GLY A 159 12.24 6.80 -16.91
C GLY A 159 11.09 7.83 -16.95
N GLU A 160 10.72 8.44 -15.83
CA GLU A 160 9.70 9.49 -15.83
C GLU A 160 10.23 10.83 -16.31
N PRO A 161 9.45 11.57 -17.11
CA PRO A 161 9.77 12.94 -17.48
C PRO A 161 9.56 13.91 -16.31
N GLU A 162 10.23 15.06 -16.32
CA GLU A 162 10.13 16.11 -15.30
C GLU A 162 8.68 16.61 -15.10
N SER A 163 7.86 16.53 -16.14
CA SER A 163 6.42 16.88 -16.07
C SER A 163 5.61 16.03 -15.09
N ASN A 164 6.13 14.85 -14.70
CA ASN A 164 5.48 13.96 -13.74
C ASN A 164 5.84 14.29 -12.28
N ARG A 165 6.72 15.26 -12.06
CA ARG A 165 7.06 15.73 -10.72
C ARG A 165 5.89 16.46 -10.09
N ILE A 166 5.57 16.13 -8.86
CA ILE A 166 4.43 16.69 -8.14
C ILE A 166 4.91 17.82 -7.25
N TRP A 167 4.59 19.04 -7.66
CA TRP A 167 4.85 20.24 -6.89
C TRP A 167 3.65 20.59 -6.04
N ILE A 168 3.87 20.90 -4.77
CA ILE A 168 2.82 21.34 -3.85
C ILE A 168 2.93 22.85 -3.65
N GLY A 169 1.86 23.55 -3.98
CA GLY A 169 1.77 25.00 -3.80
C GLY A 169 1.70 25.37 -2.32
N VAL A 170 2.54 26.29 -1.88
CA VAL A 170 2.54 26.85 -0.55
C VAL A 170 2.16 28.34 -0.60
N GLY A 171 1.20 28.74 0.23
CA GLY A 171 0.67 30.10 0.26
C GLY A 171 -0.49 30.35 -0.74
N ASN A 172 -0.93 31.62 -0.85
CA ASN A 172 -2.19 32.00 -1.53
C ASN A 172 -1.99 32.55 -2.96
N GLU A 173 -0.87 32.24 -3.62
CA GLU A 173 -0.45 32.94 -4.84
C GLU A 173 -0.64 32.09 -6.10
N ASN A 174 -1.77 31.39 -6.23
CA ASN A 174 -2.07 30.55 -7.39
C ASN A 174 -0.94 29.55 -7.73
N ASN A 175 -0.38 28.90 -6.72
CA ASN A 175 0.75 27.94 -6.83
C ASN A 175 2.05 28.53 -7.38
N ARG A 176 2.24 29.85 -7.33
CA ARG A 176 3.50 30.47 -7.77
C ARG A 176 4.67 30.15 -6.86
N ARG A 177 4.40 29.71 -5.63
CA ARG A 177 5.39 29.18 -4.69
C ARG A 177 5.06 27.72 -4.47
N ALA A 178 5.89 26.85 -4.97
CA ALA A 178 5.71 25.42 -4.84
C ALA A 178 6.99 24.77 -4.30
N VAL A 179 6.81 23.66 -3.59
CA VAL A 179 7.88 22.85 -3.01
C VAL A 179 7.74 21.40 -3.48
N LEU A 180 8.82 20.66 -3.46
CA LEU A 180 8.80 19.20 -3.62
C LEU A 180 8.81 18.56 -2.24
N PRO A 181 7.74 17.86 -1.85
CA PRO A 181 7.66 17.27 -0.51
C PRO A 181 8.64 16.11 -0.35
N PHE A 182 9.18 15.97 0.85
CA PHE A 182 9.95 14.81 1.32
C PHE A 182 9.67 14.58 2.80
N ALA A 183 9.81 13.34 3.27
CA ALA A 183 9.32 12.93 4.59
C ALA A 183 9.92 13.73 5.77
N ASP A 184 11.17 14.14 5.64
CA ASP A 184 11.88 14.89 6.70
C ASP A 184 11.77 16.41 6.55
N MET A 185 10.88 16.90 5.66
CA MET A 185 10.68 18.34 5.44
C MET A 185 10.10 19.01 6.67
N ILE A 186 10.71 20.10 7.09
CA ILE A 186 10.20 20.97 8.14
C ILE A 186 9.70 22.31 7.56
N PRO A 187 8.90 23.09 8.30
CA PRO A 187 8.39 24.38 7.81
C PRO A 187 9.48 25.36 7.36
N ALA A 188 10.68 25.29 7.96
CA ALA A 188 11.82 26.11 7.56
C ALA A 188 12.29 25.80 6.13
N ASP A 189 12.27 24.54 5.72
CA ASP A 189 12.64 24.13 4.35
C ASP A 189 11.66 24.70 3.32
N ALA A 190 10.37 24.60 3.60
CA ALA A 190 9.33 25.18 2.75
C ALA A 190 9.44 26.71 2.66
N PHE A 191 9.80 27.37 3.77
CA PHE A 191 10.07 28.81 3.78
C PHE A 191 11.27 29.16 2.91
N LEU A 192 12.40 28.51 3.08
CA LEU A 192 13.61 28.76 2.29
C LEU A 192 13.35 28.52 0.81
N TRP A 193 12.69 27.41 0.46
CA TRP A 193 12.32 27.08 -0.92
C TRP A 193 11.45 28.16 -1.55
N SER A 194 10.41 28.59 -0.85
CA SER A 194 9.49 29.59 -1.38
C SER A 194 10.09 31.00 -1.42
N ARG A 195 10.96 31.34 -0.47
CA ARG A 195 11.57 32.68 -0.34
C ARG A 195 12.70 32.92 -1.32
N PHE A 196 13.52 31.90 -1.56
CA PHE A 196 14.74 32.01 -2.36
C PHE A 196 14.63 31.30 -3.72
N ARG A 197 13.44 31.17 -4.26
CA ARG A 197 13.15 30.47 -5.52
C ARG A 197 13.93 30.96 -6.75
N GLU A 198 14.47 32.20 -6.71
CA GLU A 198 15.29 32.77 -7.78
C GLU A 198 16.75 32.25 -7.74
N ASP A 199 17.16 31.68 -6.62
CA ASP A 199 18.48 31.06 -6.47
C ASP A 199 18.46 29.65 -7.06
N LYS A 200 18.97 29.54 -8.30
CA LYS A 200 18.94 28.28 -9.04
C LYS A 200 19.81 27.20 -8.41
N GLU A 201 20.93 27.57 -7.80
CA GLU A 201 21.83 26.60 -7.15
C GLU A 201 21.15 26.02 -5.90
N LEU A 202 20.56 26.87 -5.08
CA LEU A 202 19.79 26.43 -3.92
C LEU A 202 18.60 25.54 -4.32
N MET A 203 17.86 25.91 -5.36
CA MET A 203 16.74 25.11 -5.86
C MET A 203 17.20 23.72 -6.34
N GLN A 204 18.33 23.66 -7.04
CA GLN A 204 18.88 22.38 -7.47
C GLN A 204 19.26 21.48 -6.27
N ARG A 205 19.86 22.05 -5.23
CA ARG A 205 20.18 21.30 -4.01
C ARG A 205 18.94 20.79 -3.29
N PHE A 206 17.84 21.55 -3.27
CA PHE A 206 16.58 21.09 -2.71
C PHE A 206 15.98 19.91 -3.51
N VAL A 207 16.09 19.93 -4.84
CA VAL A 207 15.68 18.78 -5.68
C VAL A 207 16.51 17.55 -5.33
N GLU A 208 17.83 17.70 -5.21
CA GLU A 208 18.74 16.61 -4.84
C GLU A 208 18.41 16.05 -3.44
N LEU A 209 18.10 16.93 -2.48
CA LEU A 209 17.68 16.53 -1.13
C LEU A 209 16.37 15.72 -1.16
N THR A 210 15.40 16.15 -1.95
CA THR A 210 14.12 15.45 -2.11
C THR A 210 14.31 14.02 -2.64
N GLU A 211 15.31 13.78 -3.47
CA GLU A 211 15.62 12.49 -4.05
C GLU A 211 16.64 11.66 -3.26
N PHE A 212 17.32 12.29 -2.30
CA PHE A 212 18.38 11.64 -1.53
C PHE A 212 17.86 10.43 -0.75
N GLY A 213 18.52 9.28 -0.92
CA GLY A 213 18.18 8.04 -0.22
C GLY A 213 16.84 7.41 -0.62
N LYS A 214 16.15 7.93 -1.63
CA LYS A 214 14.86 7.41 -2.09
C LYS A 214 15.03 6.45 -3.27
N SER A 215 14.29 5.36 -3.27
CA SER A 215 14.25 4.43 -4.41
C SER A 215 13.50 5.04 -5.59
N LYS A 216 14.18 5.08 -6.73
CA LYS A 216 13.57 5.48 -8.01
C LYS A 216 13.02 4.29 -8.81
N GLU A 217 13.19 3.08 -8.32
CA GLU A 217 12.71 1.86 -8.99
C GLU A 217 11.20 1.87 -9.17
N LEU A 218 10.77 1.35 -10.33
CA LEU A 218 9.36 1.08 -10.60
C LEU A 218 8.88 -0.14 -9.83
N GLY A 219 7.59 -0.19 -9.56
CA GLY A 219 6.97 -1.39 -8.99
C GLY A 219 7.22 -1.60 -7.48
N THR A 220 7.54 -0.54 -6.74
CA THR A 220 7.64 -0.64 -5.28
C THR A 220 6.28 -0.94 -4.66
N TYR A 221 6.28 -1.82 -3.65
CA TYR A 221 5.06 -2.15 -2.90
C TYR A 221 4.60 -0.98 -2.04
N GLY A 222 3.28 -0.83 -1.88
CA GLY A 222 2.71 -0.05 -0.79
C GLY A 222 3.12 -0.67 0.55
N ILE A 223 3.24 0.16 1.58
CA ILE A 223 3.71 -0.27 2.89
C ILE A 223 2.69 0.13 3.95
N VAL A 224 2.33 -0.82 4.77
CA VAL A 224 1.66 -0.60 6.06
C VAL A 224 2.54 -1.26 7.10
N GLU A 225 3.04 -0.47 8.03
CA GLU A 225 3.90 -0.97 9.10
C GLU A 225 3.09 -1.64 10.21
N ASP A 226 3.73 -2.02 11.32
CA ASP A 226 3.11 -2.77 12.41
C ASP A 226 2.05 -1.96 13.17
N ASP A 227 1.10 -2.66 13.80
CA ASP A 227 0.12 -2.11 14.72
C ASP A 227 -0.81 -1.03 14.11
N VAL A 228 -0.94 -0.99 12.79
CA VAL A 228 -1.81 -0.07 12.08
C VAL A 228 -3.25 -0.59 12.05
N VAL A 229 -4.20 0.34 12.20
CA VAL A 229 -5.64 0.04 12.09
C VAL A 229 -6.27 0.86 10.98
N ILE A 230 -6.85 0.18 9.98
CA ILE A 230 -7.60 0.81 8.90
C ILE A 230 -9.00 0.20 8.86
N LYS A 231 -10.03 1.05 9.04
CA LYS A 231 -11.41 0.57 9.00
C LYS A 231 -12.34 1.47 8.21
N ASN A 232 -13.34 0.87 7.57
CA ASN A 232 -14.43 1.55 6.86
C ASN A 232 -13.96 2.59 5.83
N SER A 233 -12.88 2.30 5.10
CA SER A 233 -12.28 3.26 4.16
C SER A 233 -12.54 2.86 2.71
N THR A 234 -12.67 3.85 1.82
CA THR A 234 -13.07 3.60 0.44
C THR A 234 -11.89 3.38 -0.48
N LEU A 235 -10.98 4.35 -0.60
CA LEU A 235 -9.85 4.27 -1.53
C LEU A 235 -8.54 4.63 -0.85
N LEU A 236 -7.61 3.68 -0.80
CA LEU A 236 -6.21 3.91 -0.42
C LEU A 236 -5.32 3.50 -1.60
N LYS A 237 -4.79 4.48 -2.35
CA LYS A 237 -4.00 4.23 -3.53
C LYS A 237 -2.62 4.86 -3.44
N ASP A 238 -1.55 4.05 -3.61
CA ASP A 238 -0.18 4.54 -3.50
C ASP A 238 0.10 5.17 -2.13
N VAL A 239 -0.26 4.48 -1.04
CA VAL A 239 -0.14 4.99 0.33
C VAL A 239 0.93 4.21 1.09
N LYS A 240 1.78 4.95 1.80
CA LYS A 240 2.69 4.41 2.83
C LYS A 240 2.18 4.83 4.19
N ILE A 241 2.06 3.88 5.12
CA ILE A 241 1.50 4.11 6.45
C ILE A 241 2.50 3.57 7.47
N CYS A 242 3.01 4.45 8.32
CA CYS A 242 3.92 4.09 9.40
C CYS A 242 3.17 3.50 10.59
N SER A 243 3.92 2.90 11.51
CA SER A 243 3.40 2.12 12.63
C SER A 243 2.42 2.89 13.52
N CYS A 244 1.49 2.18 14.14
CA CYS A 244 0.52 2.70 15.11
C CYS A 244 -0.46 3.75 14.55
N ALA A 245 -0.54 3.94 13.23
CA ALA A 245 -1.51 4.84 12.62
C ALA A 245 -2.94 4.29 12.70
N TYR A 246 -3.91 5.19 12.91
CA TYR A 246 -5.33 4.86 12.91
C TYR A 246 -6.08 5.61 11.81
N ILE A 247 -6.68 4.87 10.88
CA ILE A 247 -7.47 5.41 9.76
C ILE A 247 -8.88 4.86 9.85
N LYS A 248 -9.87 5.76 9.96
CA LYS A 248 -11.28 5.37 10.06
C LYS A 248 -12.13 6.20 9.11
N GLY A 249 -12.78 5.54 8.14
CA GLY A 249 -13.76 6.18 7.28
C GLY A 249 -13.18 7.17 6.26
N ALA A 250 -11.91 7.06 5.91
CA ALA A 250 -11.32 7.89 4.85
C ALA A 250 -11.97 7.58 3.50
N LEU A 251 -12.38 8.62 2.77
CA LEU A 251 -12.96 8.47 1.43
C LEU A 251 -11.88 8.24 0.38
N LYS A 252 -10.76 9.00 0.46
CA LYS A 252 -9.70 8.90 -0.53
C LYS A 252 -8.36 9.31 0.03
N LEU A 253 -7.42 8.37 0.05
CA LEU A 253 -6.01 8.65 0.29
C LEU A 253 -5.24 8.21 -0.95
N LYS A 254 -4.58 9.15 -1.63
CA LYS A 254 -3.89 8.86 -2.88
C LYS A 254 -2.51 9.53 -2.92
N ASN A 255 -1.46 8.72 -3.17
CA ASN A 255 -0.08 9.18 -3.21
C ASN A 255 0.30 9.97 -1.94
N ILE A 256 0.21 9.28 -0.79
CA ILE A 256 0.35 9.86 0.56
C ILE A 256 1.31 8.99 1.38
N THR A 257 2.15 9.65 2.18
CA THR A 257 2.80 9.03 3.34
C THR A 257 2.13 9.54 4.61
N ILE A 258 1.81 8.62 5.51
CA ILE A 258 1.32 8.92 6.86
C ILE A 258 2.45 8.55 7.82
N LEU A 259 3.11 9.57 8.35
CA LEU A 259 4.11 9.42 9.40
C LEU A 259 3.38 9.18 10.71
N SER A 260 3.82 8.17 11.44
CA SER A 260 3.21 7.79 12.71
C SER A 260 4.20 6.92 13.49
N SER A 261 4.11 6.93 14.80
CA SER A 261 4.90 6.09 15.70
C SER A 261 4.08 5.77 16.95
N GLU A 262 4.62 4.94 17.83
CA GLU A 262 4.01 4.64 19.11
C GLU A 262 3.91 5.87 20.01
N ASP A 263 4.94 6.73 20.00
CA ASP A 263 4.98 7.96 20.80
C ASP A 263 4.09 9.07 20.22
N GLU A 264 3.96 9.12 18.89
CA GLU A 264 3.20 10.13 18.14
C GLU A 264 2.28 9.47 17.11
N PRO A 265 1.19 8.83 17.55
CA PRO A 265 0.29 8.12 16.63
C PRO A 265 -0.57 9.08 15.83
N SER A 266 -0.56 8.91 14.51
CA SER A 266 -1.38 9.70 13.59
C SER A 266 -2.79 9.12 13.43
N GLN A 267 -3.79 10.00 13.35
CA GLN A 267 -5.18 9.61 13.14
C GLN A 267 -5.80 10.34 11.94
N ILE A 268 -6.49 9.57 11.09
CA ILE A 268 -7.31 10.10 9.98
C ILE A 268 -8.76 9.69 10.21
N GLY A 269 -9.65 10.68 10.27
CA GLY A 269 -11.08 10.49 10.54
C GLY A 269 -11.93 10.30 9.29
N GLU A 270 -13.25 10.27 9.51
CA GLU A 270 -14.24 10.02 8.48
C GLU A 270 -14.34 11.17 7.48
N GLY A 271 -14.56 10.83 6.21
CA GLY A 271 -14.78 11.79 5.14
C GLY A 271 -13.52 12.47 4.62
N VAL A 272 -12.35 12.14 5.16
CA VAL A 272 -11.09 12.76 4.73
C VAL A 272 -10.73 12.33 3.31
N GLU A 273 -10.37 13.31 2.48
CA GLU A 273 -9.72 13.13 1.18
C GLU A 273 -8.36 13.82 1.18
N MET A 274 -7.31 13.08 0.87
CA MET A 274 -5.94 13.59 0.73
C MET A 274 -5.31 13.08 -0.56
N VAL A 275 -4.66 13.97 -1.29
CA VAL A 275 -3.98 13.63 -2.55
C VAL A 275 -2.65 14.36 -2.61
N ASN A 276 -1.57 13.63 -2.88
CA ASN A 276 -0.22 14.14 -3.04
C ASN A 276 0.29 14.87 -1.79
N GLY A 277 0.97 14.17 -0.92
CA GLY A 277 1.55 14.81 0.25
C GLY A 277 2.02 13.82 1.31
N ILE A 278 2.51 14.41 2.38
CA ILE A 278 3.00 13.70 3.55
C ILE A 278 2.31 14.31 4.76
N MET A 279 1.70 13.47 5.58
CA MET A 279 1.09 13.83 6.85
C MET A 279 2.02 13.36 7.97
N GLY A 280 2.37 14.25 8.88
CA GLY A 280 3.16 13.98 10.08
C GLY A 280 2.61 14.76 11.26
#